data_2e1d4f6f6f67bbfdcddb5900b60ebd4d
#
_entry.id   2e1d4f6f6f67bbfdcddb5900b60ebd4d
#
_cell.length_a   1.000
_cell.length_b   1.000
_cell.length_c   1.000
_cell.angle_alpha   90.00
_cell.angle_beta   90.00
_cell.angle_gamma   90.00
#
_symmetry.space_group_name_H-M   'P 1'
#
loop_
_entity.id
_entity.type
_entity.pdbx_description
1 polymer ?
#
loop_
_entity_poly.entity_id
_entity_poly.type
_entity_poly.pdbx_seq_one_letter_code
_entity_poly.pdbx_strand_id
1 'polypeptide(L)'
;FNYRIAVFAFLLNFGFFSAMYARMSTNIIRTTINMPATSILIGLFPISYRAMIRPFLRGTVVRLALFVGSGLILISGNFFHPKYLSLVALPFLLAWIAAPIVLKSKYPKILMDLISNNLLDIKSMGQEELEQIFKGDKILPQLKKAFLSARGKDAIWYGNLLKNFAAQDLDQSILEALENQDDETKIALIKMITPQGIAAYMENLIKFLDPQKPEVTIAILKIFCLQGSKSIKKINVSVSPYINNPHPVVKGFTAACLYQGNPEKYSIMIDKWLESNDINDIQSGIVSAGLSGEKQYIDILLNILSRNDIDKIITDIIIALSRLKAKELNSVIYSYFSYDSKNVRMAALDALDINDDFSLKKAILLLADYSDSIHEFAKEKIKNAEYHNNKILVECLGLPGTRIRRGLFELLETLDIKELDVFMFAKNNVDKCYAYLAMSQNLKKLPKGKMLNLVIEHILQQKEICLENILRVLAIRDQTGRMKTAWRGLFSPDTRQRANAIELLSDIMDHRLFNAILPLLESPSPAMALIEGKKVAVIPKFDPEGKEVFSNLLSSEDWVDVIMGLSLSYENPSLVEGNELFKELEISINKNILKEVQMILMKNGQAPKNPQKIKSTEIPLG
;
A
#
# COMPACT_ATOMS: atom_id res chain seq x y z
N PHE A 1 43.97 -3.90 -13.06
CA PHE A 1 44.97 -3.71 -14.11
C PHE A 1 45.73 -2.39 -13.94
N ASN A 2 45.07 -1.23 -13.88
CA ASN A 2 45.68 0.10 -13.77
C ASN A 2 46.59 0.27 -12.55
N TYR A 3 46.24 -0.25 -11.38
CA TYR A 3 47.11 -0.17 -10.21
C TYR A 3 48.42 -0.95 -10.37
N ARG A 4 48.39 -2.10 -11.08
CA ARG A 4 49.62 -2.86 -11.41
C ARG A 4 50.54 -1.99 -12.28
N ILE A 5 49.99 -1.37 -13.33
CA ILE A 5 50.74 -0.49 -14.22
C ILE A 5 51.35 0.69 -13.44
N ALA A 6 50.58 1.31 -12.53
CA ALA A 6 51.05 2.40 -11.71
C ALA A 6 52.24 2.00 -10.81
N VAL A 7 52.14 0.87 -10.11
CA VAL A 7 53.21 0.36 -9.24
C VAL A 7 54.46 -0.01 -10.06
N PHE A 8 54.32 -0.70 -11.21
CA PHE A 8 55.42 -1.02 -12.10
C PHE A 8 56.06 0.21 -12.72
N ALA A 9 55.26 1.18 -13.16
CA ALA A 9 55.78 2.43 -13.69
C ALA A 9 56.63 3.22 -12.65
N PHE A 10 56.20 3.22 -11.38
CA PHE A 10 56.97 3.80 -10.29
C PHE A 10 58.26 3.04 -10.00
N LEU A 11 58.24 1.71 -10.10
CA LEU A 11 59.43 0.90 -9.85
C LEU A 11 60.50 1.05 -10.97
N LEU A 12 60.06 1.12 -12.23
CA LEU A 12 60.92 1.22 -13.39
C LEU A 12 61.46 2.64 -13.60
N ASN A 13 60.59 3.64 -13.49
CA ASN A 13 60.96 5.04 -13.69
C ASN A 13 60.35 5.91 -12.58
N PHE A 14 61.15 6.19 -11.53
CA PHE A 14 60.75 7.04 -10.43
C PHE A 14 60.82 8.52 -10.87
N GLY A 15 59.76 9.01 -11.49
CA GLY A 15 59.67 10.33 -12.04
C GLY A 15 58.30 10.99 -11.92
N PHE A 16 58.21 12.25 -12.30
CA PHE A 16 56.99 13.06 -12.23
C PHE A 16 55.81 12.40 -12.99
N PHE A 17 56.05 11.86 -14.19
CA PHE A 17 55.03 11.27 -15.01
C PHE A 17 54.45 9.99 -14.39
N SER A 18 55.26 9.15 -13.76
CA SER A 18 54.82 7.96 -13.05
C SER A 18 53.95 8.34 -11.83
N ALA A 19 54.31 9.38 -11.10
CA ALA A 19 53.57 9.91 -9.97
C ALA A 19 52.21 10.48 -10.41
N MET A 20 52.21 11.26 -11.48
CA MET A 20 51.00 11.85 -12.06
C MET A 20 50.03 10.74 -12.56
N TYR A 21 50.54 9.76 -13.29
CA TYR A 21 49.71 8.60 -13.74
C TYR A 21 49.11 7.83 -12.56
N ALA A 22 49.89 7.52 -11.54
CA ALA A 22 49.43 6.82 -10.35
C ALA A 22 48.31 7.60 -9.64
N ARG A 23 48.47 8.90 -9.47
CA ARG A 23 47.47 9.77 -8.81
C ARG A 23 46.19 9.92 -9.62
N MET A 24 46.28 10.12 -10.94
CA MET A 24 45.15 10.25 -11.83
C MET A 24 44.37 8.94 -11.90
N SER A 25 45.05 7.80 -12.12
CA SER A 25 44.39 6.48 -12.20
C SER A 25 43.71 6.09 -10.89
N THR A 26 44.33 6.40 -9.75
CA THR A 26 43.72 6.17 -8.42
C THR A 26 42.45 6.99 -8.22
N ASN A 27 42.47 8.27 -8.57
CA ASN A 27 41.28 9.13 -8.45
C ASN A 27 40.15 8.69 -9.39
N ILE A 28 40.46 8.37 -10.64
CA ILE A 28 39.45 7.90 -11.62
C ILE A 28 38.80 6.62 -11.10
N ILE A 29 39.55 5.60 -10.70
CA ILE A 29 39.01 4.35 -10.18
C ILE A 29 38.19 4.57 -8.91
N ARG A 30 38.64 5.46 -8.03
CA ARG A 30 37.94 5.78 -6.79
C ARG A 30 36.58 6.41 -7.08
N THR A 31 36.50 7.36 -7.98
CA THR A 31 35.27 8.12 -8.26
C THR A 31 34.31 7.37 -9.17
N THR A 32 34.82 6.64 -10.19
CA THR A 32 33.95 5.97 -11.19
C THR A 32 33.53 4.57 -10.78
N ILE A 33 34.31 3.87 -9.96
CA ILE A 33 34.02 2.46 -9.62
C ILE A 33 33.80 2.28 -8.11
N ASN A 34 34.77 2.68 -7.27
CA ASN A 34 34.70 2.37 -5.84
C ASN A 34 33.57 3.11 -5.10
N MET A 35 33.33 4.39 -5.39
CA MET A 35 32.28 5.14 -4.72
C MET A 35 30.88 4.63 -5.09
N PRO A 36 30.53 4.43 -6.37
CA PRO A 36 29.23 3.86 -6.74
C PRO A 36 29.05 2.44 -6.20
N ALA A 37 30.04 1.56 -6.33
CA ALA A 37 29.98 0.19 -5.82
C ALA A 37 29.77 0.15 -4.29
N THR A 38 30.49 0.99 -3.54
CA THR A 38 30.31 1.08 -2.08
C THR A 38 28.93 1.63 -1.72
N SER A 39 28.41 2.58 -2.49
CA SER A 39 27.06 3.13 -2.27
C SER A 39 25.98 2.07 -2.47
N ILE A 40 26.09 1.27 -3.53
CA ILE A 40 25.17 0.15 -3.82
C ILE A 40 25.26 -0.88 -2.69
N LEU A 41 26.45 -1.32 -2.30
CA LEU A 41 26.64 -2.31 -1.23
C LEU A 41 26.07 -1.83 0.12
N ILE A 42 26.26 -0.57 0.47
CA ILE A 42 25.67 0.00 1.70
C ILE A 42 24.15 0.12 1.55
N GLY A 43 23.65 0.35 0.34
CA GLY A 43 22.22 0.38 0.03
C GLY A 43 21.48 -0.93 0.32
N LEU A 44 22.18 -2.08 0.33
CA LEU A 44 21.60 -3.39 0.64
C LEU A 44 21.18 -3.54 2.12
N PHE A 45 21.77 -2.77 3.02
CA PHE A 45 21.46 -2.86 4.45
C PHE A 45 20.24 -2.02 4.83
N PRO A 46 19.45 -2.42 5.87
CA PRO A 46 18.38 -1.61 6.43
C PRO A 46 18.87 -0.23 6.86
N ILE A 47 17.96 0.78 6.83
CA ILE A 47 18.29 2.19 7.10
C ILE A 47 18.99 2.37 8.46
N SER A 48 18.55 1.62 9.48
CA SER A 48 19.16 1.61 10.83
C SER A 48 20.64 1.24 10.83
N TYR A 49 21.02 0.23 10.06
CA TYR A 49 22.41 -0.22 9.93
C TYR A 49 23.25 0.70 9.04
N ARG A 50 22.64 1.34 8.02
CA ARG A 50 23.35 2.30 7.15
C ARG A 50 23.91 3.47 7.93
N ALA A 51 23.16 3.94 8.94
CA ALA A 51 23.58 5.05 9.80
C ALA A 51 24.85 4.71 10.61
N MET A 52 25.06 3.44 10.97
CA MET A 52 26.23 2.99 11.72
C MET A 52 27.39 2.59 10.79
N ILE A 53 27.13 1.92 9.69
CA ILE A 53 28.16 1.41 8.76
C ILE A 53 28.88 2.55 8.05
N ARG A 54 28.18 3.60 7.61
CA ARG A 54 28.81 4.74 6.89
C ARG A 54 29.87 5.47 7.72
N PRO A 55 29.60 5.90 8.96
CA PRO A 55 30.62 6.54 9.80
C PRO A 55 31.77 5.59 10.15
N PHE A 56 31.50 4.32 10.42
CA PHE A 56 32.51 3.32 10.71
C PHE A 56 33.50 3.14 9.55
N LEU A 57 32.99 2.93 8.34
CA LEU A 57 33.84 2.77 7.15
C LEU A 57 34.62 4.05 6.83
N ARG A 58 33.96 5.20 6.80
CA ARG A 58 34.61 6.49 6.43
C ARG A 58 35.44 7.08 7.55
N GLY A 59 35.13 6.82 8.79
CA GLY A 59 35.85 7.32 9.97
C GLY A 59 36.92 6.34 10.43
N THR A 60 36.52 5.25 11.06
CA THR A 60 37.44 4.33 11.77
C THR A 60 38.37 3.60 10.81
N VAL A 61 37.80 2.95 9.78
CA VAL A 61 38.61 2.12 8.86
C VAL A 61 39.58 2.96 8.06
N VAL A 62 39.15 4.14 7.55
CA VAL A 62 40.03 5.05 6.77
C VAL A 62 41.12 5.63 7.66
N ARG A 63 40.83 6.06 8.89
CA ARG A 63 41.82 6.60 9.81
C ARG A 63 42.87 5.55 10.19
N LEU A 64 42.42 4.33 10.46
CA LEU A 64 43.32 3.22 10.79
C LEU A 64 44.24 2.88 9.60
N ALA A 65 43.68 2.84 8.39
CA ALA A 65 44.47 2.62 7.18
C ALA A 65 45.50 3.76 6.93
N LEU A 66 45.11 5.02 7.17
CA LEU A 66 46.02 6.15 7.07
C LEU A 66 47.12 6.08 8.12
N PHE A 67 46.80 5.72 9.37
CA PHE A 67 47.80 5.57 10.45
C PHE A 67 48.82 4.47 10.12
N VAL A 68 48.37 3.31 9.70
CA VAL A 68 49.23 2.19 9.30
C VAL A 68 50.07 2.57 8.08
N GLY A 69 49.47 3.19 7.06
CA GLY A 69 50.16 3.63 5.85
C GLY A 69 51.23 4.69 6.13
N SER A 70 50.91 5.70 6.94
CA SER A 70 51.86 6.72 7.33
C SER A 70 53.01 6.16 8.16
N GLY A 71 52.72 5.24 9.08
CA GLY A 71 53.74 4.55 9.87
C GLY A 71 54.72 3.76 9.01
N LEU A 72 54.20 3.01 8.02
CA LEU A 72 55.02 2.26 7.05
C LEU A 72 55.90 3.17 6.20
N ILE A 73 55.37 4.30 5.76
CA ILE A 73 56.15 5.30 4.99
C ILE A 73 57.26 5.90 5.85
N LEU A 74 56.99 6.26 7.11
CA LEU A 74 58.01 6.83 8.02
C LEU A 74 59.10 5.82 8.33
N ILE A 75 58.75 4.58 8.62
CA ILE A 75 59.71 3.52 8.92
C ILE A 75 60.56 3.22 7.68
N SER A 76 59.93 3.04 6.51
CA SER A 76 60.66 2.71 5.28
C SER A 76 61.51 3.86 4.76
N GLY A 77 61.12 5.12 4.98
CA GLY A 77 61.87 6.31 4.57
C GLY A 77 63.21 6.44 5.27
N ASN A 78 63.38 5.90 6.47
CA ASN A 78 64.65 5.90 7.20
C ASN A 78 65.62 4.80 6.75
N PHE A 79 65.14 3.73 6.10
CA PHE A 79 65.97 2.56 5.75
C PHE A 79 66.18 2.38 4.24
N PHE A 80 65.25 2.91 3.40
CA PHE A 80 65.25 2.65 1.97
C PHE A 80 64.99 3.91 1.14
N HIS A 81 65.58 3.94 -0.06
CA HIS A 81 65.28 5.00 -1.03
C HIS A 81 63.79 4.96 -1.41
N PRO A 82 63.09 6.10 -1.57
CA PRO A 82 61.65 6.17 -1.89
C PRO A 82 61.16 5.30 -3.05
N LYS A 83 62.03 4.98 -4.01
CA LYS A 83 61.78 4.05 -5.10
C LYS A 83 61.29 2.67 -4.62
N TYR A 84 61.80 2.20 -3.48
CA TYR A 84 61.46 0.87 -2.94
C TYR A 84 60.14 0.85 -2.15
N LEU A 85 59.51 1.97 -1.92
CA LEU A 85 58.13 2.05 -1.38
C LEU A 85 57.12 1.26 -2.25
N SER A 86 57.37 1.18 -3.56
CA SER A 86 56.59 0.35 -4.49
C SER A 86 56.64 -1.13 -4.15
N LEU A 87 57.75 -1.62 -3.63
CA LEU A 87 57.88 -3.02 -3.17
C LEU A 87 57.13 -3.26 -1.86
N VAL A 88 57.14 -2.30 -0.95
CA VAL A 88 56.36 -2.33 0.31
C VAL A 88 54.86 -2.32 0.00
N ALA A 89 54.43 -1.62 -1.04
CA ALA A 89 53.01 -1.60 -1.48
C ALA A 89 52.53 -2.89 -2.16
N LEU A 90 53.45 -3.71 -2.68
CA LEU A 90 53.09 -4.90 -3.46
C LEU A 90 52.27 -5.95 -2.70
N PRO A 91 52.56 -6.34 -1.44
CA PRO A 91 51.73 -7.27 -0.69
C PRO A 91 50.32 -6.73 -0.43
N PHE A 92 50.16 -5.43 -0.20
CA PHE A 92 48.85 -4.80 -0.04
C PHE A 92 48.07 -4.81 -1.36
N LEU A 93 48.72 -4.62 -2.49
CA LEU A 93 48.15 -4.73 -3.81
C LEU A 93 47.66 -6.18 -4.09
N LEU A 94 48.48 -7.18 -3.73
CA LEU A 94 48.12 -8.59 -3.87
C LEU A 94 46.91 -8.94 -2.97
N ALA A 95 46.93 -8.51 -1.72
CA ALA A 95 45.82 -8.68 -0.80
C ALA A 95 44.54 -8.01 -1.33
N TRP A 96 44.65 -6.81 -1.89
CA TRP A 96 43.50 -6.10 -2.49
C TRP A 96 42.95 -6.80 -3.72
N ILE A 97 43.79 -7.47 -4.54
CA ILE A 97 43.34 -8.29 -5.69
C ILE A 97 42.70 -9.59 -5.22
N ALA A 98 43.23 -10.22 -4.17
CA ALA A 98 42.70 -11.45 -3.61
C ALA A 98 41.33 -11.25 -2.91
N ALA A 99 41.10 -10.09 -2.28
CA ALA A 99 39.88 -9.81 -1.53
C ALA A 99 38.58 -9.97 -2.36
N PRO A 100 38.43 -9.45 -3.59
CA PRO A 100 37.26 -9.67 -4.43
C PRO A 100 37.04 -11.14 -4.83
N ILE A 101 38.12 -11.89 -5.04
CA ILE A 101 38.07 -13.32 -5.41
C ILE A 101 37.53 -14.13 -4.24
N VAL A 102 38.03 -13.87 -3.03
CA VAL A 102 37.53 -14.51 -1.80
C VAL A 102 36.08 -14.09 -1.52
N LEU A 103 35.78 -12.81 -1.69
CA LEU A 103 34.43 -12.30 -1.50
C LEU A 103 33.44 -12.96 -2.49
N LYS A 104 33.80 -13.07 -3.76
CA LYS A 104 32.98 -13.72 -4.79
C LYS A 104 32.63 -15.17 -4.41
N SER A 105 33.56 -15.92 -3.81
CA SER A 105 33.31 -17.29 -3.39
C SER A 105 32.44 -17.40 -2.14
N LYS A 106 32.55 -16.42 -1.22
CA LYS A 106 31.78 -16.39 0.03
C LYS A 106 30.47 -15.59 -0.05
N TYR A 107 30.33 -14.78 -1.09
CA TYR A 107 29.18 -13.86 -1.27
C TYR A 107 27.82 -14.57 -1.19
N PRO A 108 27.58 -15.72 -1.85
CA PRO A 108 26.29 -16.40 -1.75
C PRO A 108 25.94 -16.80 -0.31
N LYS A 109 26.92 -17.27 0.45
CA LYS A 109 26.70 -17.67 1.85
C LYS A 109 26.42 -16.44 2.73
N ILE A 110 27.20 -15.38 2.59
CA ILE A 110 27.01 -14.13 3.34
C ILE A 110 25.64 -13.53 3.01
N LEU A 111 25.25 -13.54 1.75
CA LEU A 111 23.95 -13.04 1.30
C LEU A 111 22.81 -13.84 1.96
N MET A 112 22.91 -15.17 1.98
CA MET A 112 21.92 -16.03 2.64
C MET A 112 21.86 -15.79 4.15
N ASP A 113 22.99 -15.62 4.81
CA ASP A 113 23.04 -15.29 6.25
C ASP A 113 22.40 -13.91 6.53
N LEU A 114 22.59 -12.93 5.66
CA LEU A 114 21.95 -11.61 5.76
C LEU A 114 20.44 -11.67 5.52
N ILE A 115 20.01 -12.51 4.59
CA ILE A 115 18.60 -12.76 4.28
C ILE A 115 17.92 -13.47 5.46
N SER A 116 18.51 -14.57 5.95
CA SER A 116 17.94 -15.39 7.03
C SER A 116 17.82 -14.63 8.35
N ASN A 117 18.70 -13.66 8.59
CA ASN A 117 18.69 -12.80 9.78
C ASN A 117 17.87 -11.50 9.59
N ASN A 118 17.09 -11.36 8.52
CA ASN A 118 16.34 -10.14 8.17
C ASN A 118 17.21 -8.85 8.16
N LEU A 119 18.49 -8.97 7.88
CA LEU A 119 19.44 -7.87 7.82
C LEU A 119 19.47 -7.19 6.44
N LEU A 120 18.83 -7.79 5.42
CA LEU A 120 18.60 -7.19 4.12
C LEU A 120 17.18 -6.66 4.02
N ASP A 121 17.04 -5.41 3.65
CA ASP A 121 15.73 -4.78 3.40
C ASP A 121 15.24 -5.11 1.99
N ILE A 122 14.93 -6.40 1.76
CA ILE A 122 14.48 -6.90 0.45
C ILE A 122 13.12 -6.31 0.05
N LYS A 123 12.30 -5.92 1.04
CA LYS A 123 10.98 -5.33 0.79
C LYS A 123 11.04 -3.93 0.16
N SER A 124 12.13 -3.21 0.37
CA SER A 124 12.34 -1.87 -0.21
C SER A 124 13.13 -1.88 -1.53
N MET A 125 13.61 -3.04 -1.96
CA MET A 125 14.37 -3.19 -3.21
C MET A 125 13.43 -3.34 -4.39
N GLY A 126 13.72 -2.64 -5.49
CA GLY A 126 13.01 -2.82 -6.75
C GLY A 126 13.32 -4.20 -7.37
N GLN A 127 12.40 -4.67 -8.21
CA GLN A 127 12.51 -5.98 -8.85
C GLN A 127 13.80 -6.13 -9.68
N GLU A 128 14.25 -5.06 -10.34
CA GLU A 128 15.50 -5.02 -11.11
C GLU A 128 16.76 -5.16 -10.24
N GLU A 129 16.75 -4.57 -9.04
CA GLU A 129 17.86 -4.70 -8.08
C GLU A 129 17.96 -6.12 -7.53
N LEU A 130 16.81 -6.74 -7.24
CA LEU A 130 16.72 -8.12 -6.80
C LEU A 130 17.25 -9.08 -7.88
N GLU A 131 16.83 -8.89 -9.13
CA GLU A 131 17.34 -9.71 -10.25
C GLU A 131 18.85 -9.60 -10.42
N GLN A 132 19.44 -8.43 -10.26
CA GLN A 132 20.89 -8.25 -10.34
C GLN A 132 21.65 -8.95 -9.21
N ILE A 133 21.10 -8.92 -7.99
CA ILE A 133 21.69 -9.56 -6.81
C ILE A 133 21.65 -11.09 -6.94
N PHE A 134 20.56 -11.63 -7.48
CA PHE A 134 20.31 -13.07 -7.55
C PHE A 134 20.70 -13.72 -8.89
N LYS A 135 21.21 -12.98 -9.84
CA LYS A 135 21.69 -13.50 -11.15
C LYS A 135 22.84 -14.55 -11.08
N GLY A 136 23.28 -14.93 -9.87
CA GLY A 136 24.33 -15.96 -9.71
C GLY A 136 23.74 -17.38 -9.67
N ASP A 137 24.13 -18.25 -10.61
CA ASP A 137 23.71 -19.67 -10.73
C ASP A 137 23.80 -20.49 -9.41
N LYS A 138 24.52 -19.99 -8.41
CA LYS A 138 24.73 -20.68 -7.12
C LYS A 138 23.74 -20.26 -6.02
N ILE A 139 23.00 -19.18 -6.19
CA ILE A 139 22.13 -18.63 -5.13
C ILE A 139 20.77 -19.36 -5.13
N LEU A 140 20.21 -19.59 -6.29
CA LEU A 140 18.91 -20.26 -6.43
C LEU A 140 18.86 -21.66 -5.77
N PRO A 141 19.86 -22.55 -5.95
CA PRO A 141 19.90 -23.84 -5.25
C PRO A 141 20.00 -23.70 -3.71
N GLN A 142 20.72 -22.68 -3.22
CA GLN A 142 20.83 -22.44 -1.77
C GLN A 142 19.50 -21.92 -1.21
N LEU A 143 18.82 -21.04 -1.93
CA LEU A 143 17.51 -20.54 -1.59
C LEU A 143 16.47 -21.66 -1.54
N LYS A 144 16.49 -22.57 -2.53
CA LYS A 144 15.65 -23.77 -2.56
C LYS A 144 15.94 -24.68 -1.34
N LYS A 145 17.19 -24.90 -1.00
CA LYS A 145 17.58 -25.68 0.19
C LYS A 145 17.09 -25.02 1.49
N ALA A 146 17.22 -23.69 1.59
CA ALA A 146 16.72 -22.93 2.73
C ALA A 146 15.19 -23.04 2.83
N PHE A 147 14.46 -22.93 1.72
CA PHE A 147 13.02 -23.11 1.64
C PHE A 147 12.58 -24.49 2.17
N LEU A 148 13.22 -25.57 1.72
CA LEU A 148 12.88 -26.94 2.14
C LEU A 148 13.14 -27.19 3.64
N SER A 149 14.10 -26.48 4.23
CA SER A 149 14.41 -26.58 5.67
C SER A 149 13.60 -25.61 6.54
N ALA A 150 12.99 -24.57 5.96
CA ALA A 150 12.22 -23.56 6.66
C ALA A 150 10.88 -24.08 7.15
N ARG A 151 10.32 -23.43 8.20
CA ARG A 151 9.03 -23.75 8.80
C ARG A 151 8.18 -22.49 8.97
N GLY A 152 6.87 -22.65 8.95
CA GLY A 152 5.93 -21.60 9.23
C GLY A 152 6.11 -20.36 8.33
N LYS A 153 6.13 -19.17 8.92
CA LYS A 153 6.26 -17.89 8.20
C LYS A 153 7.51 -17.79 7.34
N ASP A 154 8.61 -18.42 7.76
CA ASP A 154 9.86 -18.41 6.98
C ASP A 154 9.71 -19.23 5.69
N ALA A 155 9.01 -20.36 5.74
CA ALA A 155 8.70 -21.16 4.54
C ALA A 155 7.83 -20.35 3.55
N ILE A 156 6.80 -19.65 4.05
CA ILE A 156 5.97 -18.77 3.22
C ILE A 156 6.82 -17.67 2.57
N TRP A 157 7.70 -17.07 3.34
CA TRP A 157 8.58 -16.00 2.86
C TRP A 157 9.54 -16.49 1.77
N TYR A 158 10.23 -17.60 1.99
CA TYR A 158 11.10 -18.19 0.97
C TYR A 158 10.34 -18.65 -0.27
N GLY A 159 9.13 -19.19 -0.11
CA GLY A 159 8.24 -19.57 -1.21
C GLY A 159 7.87 -18.37 -2.09
N ASN A 160 7.47 -17.25 -1.49
CA ASN A 160 7.19 -16.02 -2.22
C ASN A 160 8.43 -15.47 -2.93
N LEU A 161 9.60 -15.55 -2.30
CA LEU A 161 10.85 -15.12 -2.90
C LEU A 161 11.18 -15.97 -4.13
N LEU A 162 11.09 -17.30 -4.04
CA LEU A 162 11.29 -18.22 -5.16
C LEU A 162 10.29 -17.99 -6.30
N LYS A 163 9.01 -17.67 -5.96
CA LYS A 163 7.98 -17.33 -6.93
C LYS A 163 8.33 -16.07 -7.72
N ASN A 164 8.81 -15.03 -7.05
CA ASN A 164 9.20 -13.76 -7.68
C ASN A 164 10.40 -13.94 -8.65
N PHE A 165 11.27 -14.92 -8.39
CA PHE A 165 12.37 -15.28 -9.29
C PHE A 165 11.98 -16.26 -10.39
N ALA A 166 10.68 -16.57 -10.55
CA ALA A 166 10.20 -17.57 -11.51
C ALA A 166 11.06 -18.85 -11.49
N ALA A 167 11.39 -19.33 -10.27
CA ALA A 167 12.26 -20.48 -10.08
C ALA A 167 11.65 -21.70 -10.78
N GLN A 168 12.41 -22.30 -11.68
CA GLN A 168 12.05 -23.59 -12.26
C GLN A 168 11.88 -24.60 -11.11
N ASP A 169 10.92 -25.50 -11.20
CA ASP A 169 10.59 -26.51 -10.20
C ASP A 169 10.07 -25.99 -8.84
N LEU A 170 9.55 -24.74 -8.78
CA LEU A 170 8.96 -24.23 -7.55
C LEU A 170 7.81 -25.12 -7.05
N ASP A 171 6.92 -25.54 -7.94
CA ASP A 171 5.76 -26.38 -7.62
C ASP A 171 6.18 -27.71 -6.99
N GLN A 172 7.22 -28.35 -7.52
CA GLN A 172 7.80 -29.57 -6.93
C GLN A 172 8.38 -29.29 -5.54
N SER A 173 9.10 -28.18 -5.39
CA SER A 173 9.70 -27.80 -4.11
C SER A 173 8.64 -27.50 -3.04
N ILE A 174 7.50 -26.92 -3.45
CA ILE A 174 6.37 -26.72 -2.56
C ILE A 174 5.82 -28.05 -2.07
N LEU A 175 5.62 -29.02 -2.96
CA LEU A 175 5.13 -30.36 -2.59
C LEU A 175 6.06 -31.05 -1.57
N GLU A 176 7.36 -30.99 -1.79
CA GLU A 176 8.35 -31.55 -0.87
C GLU A 176 8.30 -30.83 0.50
N ALA A 177 8.10 -29.50 0.51
CA ALA A 177 8.01 -28.72 1.73
C ALA A 177 6.74 -29.00 2.54
N LEU A 178 5.59 -29.30 1.88
CA LEU A 178 4.28 -29.50 2.53
C LEU A 178 4.28 -30.58 3.60
N GLU A 179 5.07 -31.65 3.44
CA GLU A 179 5.04 -32.80 4.37
C GLU A 179 5.33 -32.40 5.82
N ASN A 180 6.12 -31.38 6.00
CA ASN A 180 6.67 -31.00 7.29
C ASN A 180 6.18 -29.63 7.82
N GLN A 181 5.08 -29.08 7.27
CA GLN A 181 4.53 -27.78 7.67
C GLN A 181 3.27 -27.94 8.53
N ASP A 182 2.98 -26.89 9.31
CA ASP A 182 1.68 -26.72 9.96
C ASP A 182 0.58 -26.43 8.92
N ASP A 183 -0.67 -26.52 9.35
CA ASP A 183 -1.81 -26.43 8.44
C ASP A 183 -1.96 -25.01 7.83
N GLU A 184 -1.66 -23.95 8.57
CA GLU A 184 -1.69 -22.56 8.07
C GLU A 184 -0.64 -22.36 6.96
N THR A 185 0.57 -22.85 7.18
CA THR A 185 1.65 -22.81 6.21
C THR A 185 1.34 -23.66 4.98
N LYS A 186 0.74 -24.85 5.16
CA LYS A 186 0.29 -25.69 4.04
C LYS A 186 -0.68 -24.94 3.14
N ILE A 187 -1.70 -24.31 3.72
CA ILE A 187 -2.69 -23.53 2.97
C ILE A 187 -2.03 -22.40 2.17
N ALA A 188 -1.09 -21.68 2.79
CA ALA A 188 -0.39 -20.59 2.13
C ALA A 188 0.47 -21.09 0.95
N LEU A 189 1.20 -22.18 1.12
CA LEU A 189 2.04 -22.77 0.08
C LEU A 189 1.22 -23.39 -1.06
N ILE A 190 0.10 -24.07 -0.76
CA ILE A 190 -0.82 -24.62 -1.77
C ILE A 190 -1.33 -23.52 -2.71
N LYS A 191 -1.64 -22.33 -2.18
CA LYS A 191 -2.07 -21.16 -2.99
C LYS A 191 -0.99 -20.61 -3.93
N MET A 192 0.27 -20.99 -3.73
CA MET A 192 1.38 -20.55 -4.58
C MET A 192 1.61 -21.48 -5.78
N ILE A 193 1.06 -22.71 -5.77
CA ILE A 193 1.21 -23.70 -6.85
C ILE A 193 0.58 -23.14 -8.13
N THR A 194 1.31 -23.25 -9.24
CA THR A 194 0.82 -22.79 -10.55
C THR A 194 -0.28 -23.70 -11.11
N PRO A 195 -1.15 -23.23 -12.02
CA PRO A 195 -2.14 -24.08 -12.67
C PRO A 195 -1.53 -25.32 -13.37
N GLN A 196 -0.35 -25.16 -13.98
CA GLN A 196 0.41 -26.24 -14.59
C GLN A 196 0.91 -27.24 -13.54
N GLY A 197 1.42 -26.74 -12.40
CA GLY A 197 1.84 -27.56 -11.26
C GLY A 197 0.70 -28.34 -10.64
N ILE A 198 -0.51 -27.73 -10.52
CA ILE A 198 -1.69 -28.44 -10.04
C ILE A 198 -2.02 -29.61 -10.96
N ALA A 199 -2.06 -29.40 -12.26
CA ALA A 199 -2.35 -30.45 -13.24
C ALA A 199 -1.30 -31.59 -13.23
N ALA A 200 -0.02 -31.25 -13.03
CA ALA A 200 1.08 -32.20 -12.99
C ALA A 200 1.11 -33.03 -11.68
N TYR A 201 0.81 -32.40 -10.55
CA TYR A 201 1.02 -32.98 -9.21
C TYR A 201 -0.28 -33.28 -8.45
N MET A 202 -1.40 -33.36 -9.13
CA MET A 202 -2.73 -33.60 -8.54
C MET A 202 -2.77 -34.85 -7.65
N GLU A 203 -2.14 -35.95 -8.09
CA GLU A 203 -2.06 -37.21 -7.33
C GLU A 203 -1.24 -37.07 -6.03
N ASN A 204 -0.23 -36.21 -6.04
CA ASN A 204 0.57 -35.93 -4.85
C ASN A 204 -0.20 -35.08 -3.85
N LEU A 205 -0.99 -34.11 -4.34
CA LEU A 205 -1.83 -33.25 -3.49
C LEU A 205 -2.96 -34.02 -2.81
N ILE A 206 -3.50 -35.07 -3.42
CA ILE A 206 -4.52 -35.96 -2.82
C ILE A 206 -4.04 -36.55 -1.48
N LYS A 207 -2.76 -36.82 -1.30
CA LYS A 207 -2.19 -37.37 -0.05
C LYS A 207 -2.38 -36.45 1.14
N PHE A 208 -2.58 -35.15 0.91
CA PHE A 208 -2.81 -34.14 1.95
C PHE A 208 -4.30 -33.88 2.24
N LEU A 209 -5.22 -34.55 1.53
CA LEU A 209 -6.63 -34.51 1.85
C LEU A 209 -6.86 -35.26 3.17
N ASP A 210 -7.44 -34.58 4.16
CA ASP A 210 -7.71 -35.12 5.47
C ASP A 210 -9.13 -34.70 5.91
N PRO A 211 -10.04 -35.65 6.16
CA PRO A 211 -11.40 -35.33 6.61
C PRO A 211 -11.44 -34.54 7.92
N GLN A 212 -10.42 -34.66 8.77
CA GLN A 212 -10.33 -33.97 10.06
C GLN A 212 -9.68 -32.58 9.95
N LYS A 213 -9.13 -32.23 8.79
CA LYS A 213 -8.49 -30.95 8.51
C LYS A 213 -9.22 -30.20 7.39
N PRO A 214 -10.42 -29.66 7.68
CA PRO A 214 -11.27 -29.07 6.66
C PRO A 214 -10.62 -27.93 5.91
N GLU A 215 -9.83 -27.09 6.55
CA GLU A 215 -9.22 -25.91 5.93
C GLU A 215 -8.17 -26.28 4.87
N VAL A 216 -7.29 -27.24 5.16
CA VAL A 216 -6.31 -27.77 4.18
C VAL A 216 -7.04 -28.46 3.04
N THR A 217 -8.04 -29.30 3.36
CA THR A 217 -8.87 -29.99 2.37
C THR A 217 -9.59 -29.03 1.46
N ILE A 218 -10.18 -27.95 2.00
CA ILE A 218 -10.81 -26.86 1.22
C ILE A 218 -9.78 -26.20 0.29
N ALA A 219 -8.59 -25.89 0.77
CA ALA A 219 -7.55 -25.27 -0.06
C ALA A 219 -7.19 -26.15 -1.26
N ILE A 220 -7.05 -27.46 -1.06
CA ILE A 220 -6.75 -28.44 -2.13
C ILE A 220 -7.94 -28.60 -3.09
N LEU A 221 -9.15 -28.81 -2.58
CA LEU A 221 -10.35 -28.96 -3.41
C LEU A 221 -10.63 -27.69 -4.23
N LYS A 222 -10.38 -26.50 -3.65
CA LYS A 222 -10.52 -25.23 -4.35
C LYS A 222 -9.65 -25.15 -5.60
N ILE A 223 -8.38 -25.55 -5.50
CA ILE A 223 -7.47 -25.55 -6.67
C ILE A 223 -7.83 -26.65 -7.67
N PHE A 224 -8.37 -27.79 -7.21
CA PHE A 224 -8.85 -28.84 -8.10
C PHE A 224 -10.05 -28.40 -8.93
N CYS A 225 -11.00 -27.67 -8.34
CA CYS A 225 -12.16 -27.15 -9.07
C CYS A 225 -11.79 -26.15 -10.19
N LEU A 226 -10.56 -25.61 -10.18
CA LEU A 226 -10.07 -24.72 -11.25
C LEU A 226 -9.49 -25.51 -12.44
N GLN A 227 -9.37 -26.84 -12.33
CA GLN A 227 -8.85 -27.71 -13.39
C GLN A 227 -9.96 -28.23 -14.29
N GLY A 228 -9.64 -28.47 -15.54
CA GLY A 228 -10.63 -28.98 -16.50
C GLY A 228 -11.10 -30.41 -16.21
N SER A 229 -12.27 -30.78 -16.75
CA SER A 229 -12.95 -32.06 -16.52
C SER A 229 -12.10 -33.31 -16.75
N LYS A 230 -11.15 -33.28 -17.69
CA LYS A 230 -10.23 -34.42 -17.97
C LYS A 230 -9.31 -34.73 -16.79
N SER A 231 -8.82 -33.71 -16.09
CA SER A 231 -7.96 -33.86 -14.92
C SER A 231 -8.75 -34.37 -13.71
N ILE A 232 -9.96 -33.86 -13.52
CA ILE A 232 -10.86 -34.25 -12.42
C ILE A 232 -11.28 -35.74 -12.52
N LYS A 233 -11.53 -36.27 -13.71
CA LYS A 233 -11.87 -37.69 -13.88
C LYS A 233 -10.83 -38.65 -13.29
N LYS A 234 -9.56 -38.27 -13.27
CA LYS A 234 -8.47 -39.09 -12.70
C LYS A 234 -8.55 -39.22 -11.18
N ILE A 235 -9.05 -38.18 -10.49
CA ILE A 235 -9.08 -38.11 -9.03
C ILE A 235 -10.47 -38.38 -8.42
N ASN A 236 -11.45 -38.67 -9.27
CA ASN A 236 -12.86 -38.82 -8.86
C ASN A 236 -13.06 -39.82 -7.70
N VAL A 237 -12.33 -40.96 -7.77
CA VAL A 237 -12.41 -42.01 -6.75
C VAL A 237 -11.85 -41.51 -5.40
N SER A 238 -10.79 -40.74 -5.42
CA SER A 238 -10.13 -40.24 -4.20
C SER A 238 -10.89 -39.06 -3.56
N VAL A 239 -11.60 -38.27 -4.35
CA VAL A 239 -12.37 -37.10 -3.89
C VAL A 239 -13.78 -37.47 -3.46
N SER A 240 -14.42 -38.47 -4.09
CA SER A 240 -15.82 -38.84 -3.83
C SER A 240 -16.19 -39.14 -2.36
N PRO A 241 -15.31 -39.69 -1.50
CA PRO A 241 -15.65 -39.92 -0.09
C PRO A 241 -15.95 -38.62 0.69
N TYR A 242 -15.38 -37.51 0.26
CA TYR A 242 -15.55 -36.18 0.92
C TYR A 242 -16.93 -35.58 0.69
N ILE A 243 -17.79 -36.15 -0.17
CA ILE A 243 -19.17 -35.70 -0.35
C ILE A 243 -20.00 -35.87 0.92
N ASN A 244 -19.62 -36.78 1.80
CA ASN A 244 -20.26 -37.03 3.08
C ASN A 244 -19.54 -36.38 4.26
N ASN A 245 -18.61 -35.48 3.99
CA ASN A 245 -17.88 -34.79 5.04
C ASN A 245 -18.86 -33.89 5.86
N PRO A 246 -18.71 -33.84 7.20
CA PRO A 246 -19.59 -33.02 8.04
C PRO A 246 -19.42 -31.52 7.81
N HIS A 247 -18.25 -31.09 7.28
CA HIS A 247 -18.00 -29.69 7.01
C HIS A 247 -18.65 -29.24 5.70
N PRO A 248 -19.62 -28.29 5.71
CA PRO A 248 -20.43 -27.95 4.54
C PRO A 248 -19.62 -27.44 3.35
N VAL A 249 -18.56 -26.66 3.60
CA VAL A 249 -17.71 -26.12 2.53
C VAL A 249 -16.89 -27.22 1.85
N VAL A 250 -16.38 -28.21 2.61
CA VAL A 250 -15.70 -29.40 2.04
C VAL A 250 -16.69 -30.17 1.14
N LYS A 251 -17.89 -30.41 1.64
CA LYS A 251 -18.99 -31.07 0.93
C LYS A 251 -19.31 -30.33 -0.38
N GLY A 252 -19.44 -29.00 -0.33
CA GLY A 252 -19.71 -28.15 -1.50
C GLY A 252 -18.61 -28.17 -2.55
N PHE A 253 -17.32 -28.01 -2.15
CA PHE A 253 -16.19 -28.12 -3.09
C PHE A 253 -16.09 -29.52 -3.71
N THR A 254 -16.35 -30.56 -2.92
CA THR A 254 -16.35 -31.93 -3.43
C THR A 254 -17.42 -32.12 -4.51
N ALA A 255 -18.65 -31.66 -4.25
CA ALA A 255 -19.73 -31.73 -5.23
C ALA A 255 -19.41 -30.96 -6.50
N ALA A 256 -18.81 -29.76 -6.37
CA ALA A 256 -18.37 -28.96 -7.51
C ALA A 256 -17.30 -29.68 -8.37
N CYS A 257 -16.32 -30.31 -7.73
CA CYS A 257 -15.33 -31.12 -8.45
C CYS A 257 -15.98 -32.31 -9.18
N LEU A 258 -16.90 -33.02 -8.50
CA LEU A 258 -17.58 -34.19 -9.07
C LEU A 258 -18.60 -33.81 -10.15
N TYR A 259 -19.17 -32.62 -10.07
CA TYR A 259 -20.07 -32.03 -11.07
C TYR A 259 -19.43 -32.01 -12.46
N GLN A 260 -18.18 -31.65 -12.57
CA GLN A 260 -17.46 -31.61 -13.84
C GLN A 260 -17.33 -32.98 -14.51
N GLY A 261 -17.45 -34.08 -13.73
CA GLY A 261 -17.41 -35.44 -14.22
C GLY A 261 -18.77 -36.02 -14.56
N ASN A 262 -19.84 -35.64 -13.85
CA ASN A 262 -21.22 -36.09 -14.01
C ASN A 262 -22.21 -34.97 -13.60
N PRO A 263 -22.48 -34.01 -14.51
CA PRO A 263 -23.36 -32.88 -14.24
C PRO A 263 -24.78 -33.29 -13.85
N GLU A 264 -25.37 -34.27 -14.53
CA GLU A 264 -26.77 -34.69 -14.29
C GLU A 264 -27.00 -35.17 -12.86
N LYS A 265 -26.12 -35.99 -12.33
CA LYS A 265 -26.24 -36.52 -10.97
C LYS A 265 -26.07 -35.44 -9.91
N TYR A 266 -25.09 -34.56 -10.10
CA TYR A 266 -24.71 -33.60 -9.06
C TYR A 266 -25.53 -32.30 -9.13
N SER A 267 -26.17 -31.95 -10.27
CA SER A 267 -27.17 -30.87 -10.32
C SER A 267 -28.35 -31.15 -9.42
N ILE A 268 -28.92 -32.34 -9.50
CA ILE A 268 -30.04 -32.76 -8.62
C ILE A 268 -29.67 -32.65 -7.13
N MET A 269 -28.42 -32.97 -6.81
CA MET A 269 -27.95 -32.87 -5.43
C MET A 269 -27.79 -31.41 -4.99
N ILE A 270 -27.26 -30.55 -5.86
CA ILE A 270 -27.09 -29.09 -5.60
C ILE A 270 -28.47 -28.46 -5.40
N ASP A 271 -29.45 -28.75 -6.28
CA ASP A 271 -30.81 -28.24 -6.20
C ASP A 271 -31.45 -28.63 -4.86
N LYS A 272 -31.33 -29.90 -4.48
CA LYS A 272 -31.83 -30.38 -3.18
C LYS A 272 -31.20 -29.66 -1.99
N TRP A 273 -29.92 -29.34 -2.05
CA TRP A 273 -29.25 -28.63 -0.97
C TRP A 273 -29.65 -27.15 -0.90
N LEU A 274 -29.86 -26.50 -2.04
CA LEU A 274 -30.31 -25.10 -2.09
C LEU A 274 -31.76 -24.93 -1.59
N GLU A 275 -32.58 -25.97 -1.71
CA GLU A 275 -33.98 -26.03 -1.21
C GLU A 275 -34.07 -26.54 0.23
N SER A 276 -32.97 -26.98 0.85
CA SER A 276 -32.96 -27.52 2.20
C SER A 276 -33.29 -26.46 3.25
N ASN A 277 -33.81 -26.90 4.41
CA ASN A 277 -33.95 -26.05 5.60
C ASN A 277 -32.70 -26.11 6.50
N ASP A 278 -31.76 -27.01 6.23
CA ASP A 278 -30.49 -27.09 6.96
C ASP A 278 -29.48 -26.10 6.39
N ILE A 279 -29.00 -25.22 7.23
CA ILE A 279 -28.01 -24.19 6.90
C ILE A 279 -26.71 -24.79 6.30
N ASN A 280 -26.30 -25.98 6.78
CA ASN A 280 -25.10 -26.65 6.28
C ASN A 280 -25.31 -27.19 4.85
N ASP A 281 -26.49 -27.70 4.56
CA ASP A 281 -26.83 -28.13 3.21
C ASP A 281 -26.94 -26.93 2.28
N ILE A 282 -27.62 -25.85 2.69
CA ILE A 282 -27.69 -24.60 1.93
C ILE A 282 -26.28 -24.10 1.60
N GLN A 283 -25.39 -24.05 2.59
CA GLN A 283 -23.99 -23.62 2.40
C GLN A 283 -23.25 -24.52 1.39
N SER A 284 -23.46 -25.85 1.48
CA SER A 284 -22.90 -26.81 0.51
C SER A 284 -23.42 -26.56 -0.90
N GLY A 285 -24.73 -26.28 -1.03
CA GLY A 285 -25.38 -25.91 -2.29
C GLY A 285 -24.84 -24.64 -2.89
N ILE A 286 -24.70 -23.58 -2.09
CA ILE A 286 -24.14 -22.28 -2.53
C ILE A 286 -22.73 -22.43 -3.09
N VAL A 287 -21.85 -23.10 -2.34
CA VAL A 287 -20.45 -23.31 -2.75
C VAL A 287 -20.37 -24.09 -4.07
N SER A 288 -21.16 -25.17 -4.18
CA SER A 288 -21.17 -25.99 -5.39
C SER A 288 -21.81 -25.30 -6.59
N ALA A 289 -22.93 -24.58 -6.40
CA ALA A 289 -23.58 -23.79 -7.44
C ALA A 289 -22.64 -22.71 -8.01
N GLY A 290 -21.94 -21.98 -7.14
CA GLY A 290 -20.99 -20.95 -7.58
C GLY A 290 -19.80 -21.48 -8.40
N LEU A 291 -19.47 -22.76 -8.26
CA LEU A 291 -18.36 -23.42 -8.97
C LEU A 291 -18.83 -24.25 -10.17
N SER A 292 -20.13 -24.51 -10.30
CA SER A 292 -20.69 -25.25 -11.45
C SER A 292 -20.55 -24.49 -12.78
N GLY A 293 -20.55 -23.15 -12.71
CA GLY A 293 -20.58 -22.27 -13.87
C GLY A 293 -21.98 -22.06 -14.46
N GLU A 294 -23.02 -22.65 -13.87
CA GLU A 294 -24.39 -22.64 -14.38
C GLU A 294 -25.16 -21.40 -13.92
N LYS A 295 -25.55 -20.58 -14.88
CA LYS A 295 -26.26 -19.31 -14.62
C LYS A 295 -27.66 -19.49 -14.02
N GLN A 296 -28.27 -20.66 -14.16
CA GLN A 296 -29.57 -20.96 -13.58
C GLN A 296 -29.59 -20.77 -12.06
N TYR A 297 -28.45 -20.85 -11.38
CA TYR A 297 -28.36 -20.67 -9.94
C TYR A 297 -28.39 -19.21 -9.49
N ILE A 298 -28.22 -18.23 -10.40
CA ILE A 298 -28.11 -16.80 -10.03
C ILE A 298 -29.36 -16.33 -9.28
N ASP A 299 -30.56 -16.56 -9.83
CA ASP A 299 -31.82 -16.11 -9.22
C ASP A 299 -32.07 -16.77 -7.86
N ILE A 300 -31.73 -18.07 -7.76
CA ILE A 300 -31.85 -18.81 -6.50
C ILE A 300 -30.93 -18.23 -5.44
N LEU A 301 -29.66 -17.94 -5.79
CA LEU A 301 -28.68 -17.36 -4.89
C LEU A 301 -29.07 -15.95 -4.46
N LEU A 302 -29.58 -15.11 -5.35
CA LEU A 302 -30.09 -13.77 -5.02
C LEU A 302 -31.29 -13.84 -4.06
N ASN A 303 -32.19 -14.79 -4.27
CA ASN A 303 -33.32 -15.01 -3.38
C ASN A 303 -32.86 -15.47 -1.97
N ILE A 304 -31.85 -16.36 -1.90
CA ILE A 304 -31.27 -16.78 -0.62
C ILE A 304 -30.55 -15.60 0.05
N LEU A 305 -29.85 -14.77 -0.70
CA LEU A 305 -29.16 -13.57 -0.21
C LEU A 305 -30.12 -12.59 0.46
N SER A 306 -31.31 -12.39 -0.14
CA SER A 306 -32.32 -11.45 0.38
C SER A 306 -32.99 -11.90 1.67
N ARG A 307 -32.87 -13.18 2.05
CA ARG A 307 -33.54 -13.79 3.20
C ARG A 307 -32.64 -14.17 4.35
N ASN A 308 -31.33 -14.02 4.20
CA ASN A 308 -30.35 -14.49 5.18
C ASN A 308 -29.52 -13.34 5.77
N ASP A 309 -29.37 -13.37 7.10
CA ASP A 309 -28.55 -12.45 7.88
C ASP A 309 -27.28 -13.13 8.44
N ILE A 310 -26.96 -14.34 7.99
CA ILE A 310 -25.83 -15.10 8.50
C ILE A 310 -24.58 -14.79 7.69
N ASP A 311 -23.59 -14.16 8.32
CA ASP A 311 -22.35 -13.68 7.69
C ASP A 311 -21.67 -14.70 6.77
N LYS A 312 -21.59 -15.97 7.19
CA LYS A 312 -20.96 -17.02 6.38
C LYS A 312 -21.74 -17.27 5.09
N ILE A 313 -23.06 -17.33 5.17
CA ILE A 313 -23.95 -17.57 4.03
C ILE A 313 -23.87 -16.39 3.06
N ILE A 314 -23.97 -15.16 3.57
CA ILE A 314 -23.82 -13.94 2.76
C ILE A 314 -22.45 -13.94 2.03
N THR A 315 -21.38 -14.22 2.75
CA THR A 315 -20.02 -14.28 2.19
C THR A 315 -19.94 -15.31 1.05
N ASP A 316 -20.43 -16.52 1.28
CA ASP A 316 -20.38 -17.60 0.30
C ASP A 316 -21.26 -17.31 -0.93
N ILE A 317 -22.44 -16.68 -0.75
CA ILE A 317 -23.31 -16.26 -1.87
C ILE A 317 -22.65 -15.18 -2.71
N ILE A 318 -22.07 -14.15 -2.10
CA ILE A 318 -21.36 -13.09 -2.83
C ILE A 318 -20.23 -13.69 -3.67
N ILE A 319 -19.44 -14.61 -3.09
CA ILE A 319 -18.37 -15.32 -3.81
C ILE A 319 -18.94 -16.17 -4.95
N ALA A 320 -20.06 -16.87 -4.72
CA ALA A 320 -20.70 -17.71 -5.73
C ALA A 320 -21.24 -16.88 -6.90
N LEU A 321 -21.97 -15.79 -6.62
CA LEU A 321 -22.49 -14.86 -7.64
C LEU A 321 -21.37 -14.19 -8.45
N SER A 322 -20.28 -13.80 -7.78
CA SER A 322 -19.12 -13.25 -8.45
C SER A 322 -18.48 -14.26 -9.44
N ARG A 323 -18.36 -15.53 -9.05
CA ARG A 323 -17.84 -16.59 -9.93
C ARG A 323 -18.74 -16.87 -11.11
N LEU A 324 -20.05 -16.79 -10.91
CA LEU A 324 -21.05 -16.92 -11.97
C LEU A 324 -21.13 -15.69 -12.87
N LYS A 325 -20.39 -14.61 -12.54
CA LYS A 325 -20.40 -13.32 -13.24
C LYS A 325 -21.82 -12.74 -13.33
N ALA A 326 -22.56 -12.82 -12.22
CA ALA A 326 -23.91 -12.29 -12.11
C ALA A 326 -23.89 -10.76 -12.20
N LYS A 327 -24.51 -10.18 -13.25
CA LYS A 327 -24.60 -8.73 -13.42
C LYS A 327 -25.46 -8.07 -12.34
N GLU A 328 -26.44 -8.79 -11.86
CA GLU A 328 -27.39 -8.41 -10.82
C GLU A 328 -26.69 -8.14 -9.49
N LEU A 329 -25.55 -8.78 -9.25
CA LEU A 329 -24.74 -8.57 -8.04
C LEU A 329 -24.31 -7.10 -7.92
N ASN A 330 -23.99 -6.41 -9.02
CA ASN A 330 -23.56 -5.01 -8.99
C ASN A 330 -24.60 -4.06 -8.39
N SER A 331 -25.89 -4.40 -8.47
CA SER A 331 -26.95 -3.56 -7.90
C SER A 331 -27.05 -3.65 -6.38
N VAL A 332 -26.66 -4.78 -5.79
CA VAL A 332 -26.81 -5.05 -4.35
C VAL A 332 -25.50 -5.01 -3.58
N ILE A 333 -24.35 -5.17 -4.26
CA ILE A 333 -23.05 -5.36 -3.61
C ILE A 333 -22.63 -4.17 -2.74
N TYR A 334 -23.03 -2.94 -3.13
CA TYR A 334 -22.64 -1.73 -2.43
C TYR A 334 -23.19 -1.64 -0.99
N SER A 335 -24.34 -2.25 -0.72
CA SER A 335 -24.91 -2.31 0.63
C SER A 335 -24.05 -3.13 1.60
N TYR A 336 -23.26 -4.07 1.09
CA TYR A 336 -22.38 -4.91 1.88
C TYR A 336 -21.03 -4.29 2.19
N PHE A 337 -20.70 -3.11 1.62
CA PHE A 337 -19.46 -2.38 1.95
C PHE A 337 -19.46 -1.81 3.36
N SER A 338 -20.63 -1.56 3.93
CA SER A 338 -20.79 -1.08 5.31
C SER A 338 -21.23 -2.18 6.28
N TYR A 339 -21.21 -3.45 5.85
CA TYR A 339 -21.65 -4.56 6.68
C TYR A 339 -20.70 -4.80 7.87
N ASP A 340 -21.22 -5.19 9.04
CA ASP A 340 -20.43 -5.33 10.26
C ASP A 340 -19.31 -6.36 10.13
N SER A 341 -19.59 -7.50 9.48
CA SER A 341 -18.62 -8.56 9.27
C SER A 341 -17.56 -8.19 8.26
N LYS A 342 -16.30 -8.21 8.70
CA LYS A 342 -15.12 -8.03 7.84
C LYS A 342 -15.11 -8.97 6.63
N ASN A 343 -15.54 -10.22 6.82
CA ASN A 343 -15.50 -11.24 5.76
C ASN A 343 -16.50 -10.91 4.66
N VAL A 344 -17.67 -10.38 5.02
CA VAL A 344 -18.69 -9.93 4.07
C VAL A 344 -18.17 -8.73 3.28
N ARG A 345 -17.61 -7.70 3.95
CA ARG A 345 -17.03 -6.55 3.26
C ARG A 345 -15.88 -6.92 2.33
N MET A 346 -15.01 -7.86 2.76
CA MET A 346 -13.92 -8.36 1.92
C MET A 346 -14.44 -9.09 0.69
N ALA A 347 -15.46 -9.97 0.84
CA ALA A 347 -16.07 -10.68 -0.28
C ALA A 347 -16.76 -9.70 -1.25
N ALA A 348 -17.43 -8.69 -0.72
CA ALA A 348 -18.07 -7.65 -1.53
C ALA A 348 -17.02 -6.84 -2.34
N LEU A 349 -15.92 -6.46 -1.70
CA LEU A 349 -14.83 -5.78 -2.40
C LEU A 349 -14.16 -6.68 -3.44
N ASP A 350 -13.94 -7.97 -3.14
CA ASP A 350 -13.37 -8.93 -4.09
C ASP A 350 -14.26 -9.12 -5.31
N ALA A 351 -15.57 -9.16 -5.10
CA ALA A 351 -16.57 -9.33 -6.15
C ALA A 351 -16.83 -8.05 -6.99
N LEU A 352 -16.45 -6.87 -6.48
CA LEU A 352 -16.63 -5.60 -7.21
C LEU A 352 -15.85 -5.59 -8.51
N ASP A 353 -16.52 -5.26 -9.60
CA ASP A 353 -15.90 -4.95 -10.89
C ASP A 353 -15.77 -3.43 -11.04
N ILE A 354 -14.52 -2.92 -11.11
CA ILE A 354 -14.24 -1.49 -11.28
C ILE A 354 -14.19 -1.20 -12.78
N ASN A 355 -15.30 -0.71 -13.32
CA ASN A 355 -15.46 -0.47 -14.76
C ASN A 355 -15.96 0.94 -15.12
N ASP A 356 -16.28 1.75 -14.12
CA ASP A 356 -16.74 3.13 -14.26
C ASP A 356 -16.36 4.01 -13.06
N ASP A 357 -16.66 5.31 -13.14
CA ASP A 357 -16.39 6.29 -12.10
C ASP A 357 -17.13 5.98 -10.78
N PHE A 358 -18.32 5.43 -10.87
CA PHE A 358 -19.13 5.12 -9.69
C PHE A 358 -18.53 3.96 -8.91
N SER A 359 -18.22 2.84 -9.57
CA SER A 359 -17.59 1.68 -8.95
C SER A 359 -16.19 2.02 -8.40
N LEU A 360 -15.43 2.86 -9.10
CA LEU A 360 -14.15 3.37 -8.62
C LEU A 360 -14.31 4.21 -7.34
N LYS A 361 -15.27 5.14 -7.29
CA LYS A 361 -15.56 5.93 -6.08
C LYS A 361 -15.95 5.03 -4.92
N LYS A 362 -16.78 4.01 -5.16
CA LYS A 362 -17.18 3.04 -4.10
C LYS A 362 -15.99 2.22 -3.59
N ALA A 363 -15.07 1.81 -4.46
CA ALA A 363 -13.82 1.15 -4.04
C ALA A 363 -12.93 2.09 -3.20
N ILE A 364 -12.84 3.37 -3.57
CA ILE A 364 -12.08 4.39 -2.84
C ILE A 364 -12.61 4.58 -1.41
N LEU A 365 -13.92 4.53 -1.19
CA LEU A 365 -14.50 4.64 0.16
C LEU A 365 -14.01 3.53 1.09
N LEU A 366 -13.70 2.34 0.57
CA LEU A 366 -13.16 1.24 1.36
C LEU A 366 -11.69 1.44 1.80
N LEU A 367 -11.02 2.47 1.28
CA LEU A 367 -9.75 2.94 1.86
C LEU A 367 -9.93 3.51 3.28
N ALA A 368 -11.16 3.87 3.68
CA ALA A 368 -11.49 4.27 5.04
C ALA A 368 -11.72 3.09 5.99
N ASP A 369 -11.85 1.87 5.47
CA ASP A 369 -12.18 0.70 6.31
C ASP A 369 -11.22 0.58 7.49
N TYR A 370 -11.78 0.29 8.68
CA TYR A 370 -10.99 0.14 9.90
C TYR A 370 -10.08 -1.10 9.90
N SER A 371 -10.35 -2.07 9.02
CA SER A 371 -9.50 -3.25 8.81
C SER A 371 -8.37 -2.95 7.83
N ASP A 372 -7.12 -3.08 8.30
CA ASP A 372 -5.94 -2.90 7.45
C ASP A 372 -5.92 -3.83 6.24
N SER A 373 -6.46 -5.05 6.37
CA SER A 373 -6.51 -5.99 5.25
C SER A 373 -7.50 -5.56 4.15
N ILE A 374 -8.63 -4.92 4.50
CA ILE A 374 -9.56 -4.38 3.50
C ILE A 374 -8.95 -3.14 2.85
N HIS A 375 -8.36 -2.25 3.65
CA HIS A 375 -7.65 -1.07 3.14
C HIS A 375 -6.57 -1.45 2.11
N GLU A 376 -5.68 -2.39 2.45
CA GLU A 376 -4.62 -2.84 1.53
C GLU A 376 -5.19 -3.53 0.29
N PHE A 377 -6.21 -4.37 0.46
CA PHE A 377 -6.85 -5.05 -0.66
C PHE A 377 -7.58 -4.08 -1.59
N ALA A 378 -8.22 -3.02 -1.05
CA ALA A 378 -8.83 -1.96 -1.84
C ALA A 378 -7.77 -1.21 -2.68
N LYS A 379 -6.61 -0.90 -2.11
CA LYS A 379 -5.50 -0.30 -2.86
C LYS A 379 -5.03 -1.21 -4.00
N GLU A 380 -4.80 -2.48 -3.72
CA GLU A 380 -4.38 -3.43 -4.75
C GLU A 380 -5.43 -3.56 -5.85
N LYS A 381 -6.70 -3.65 -5.48
CA LYS A 381 -7.78 -3.79 -6.45
C LYS A 381 -7.92 -2.56 -7.34
N ILE A 382 -7.85 -1.35 -6.78
CA ILE A 382 -7.86 -0.10 -7.55
C ILE A 382 -6.62 -0.02 -8.46
N LYS A 383 -5.44 -0.38 -7.95
CA LYS A 383 -4.19 -0.36 -8.73
C LYS A 383 -4.21 -1.31 -9.92
N ASN A 384 -4.82 -2.50 -9.76
CA ASN A 384 -4.84 -3.55 -10.78
C ASN A 384 -6.11 -3.54 -11.65
N ALA A 385 -7.03 -2.60 -11.42
CA ALA A 385 -8.22 -2.45 -12.25
C ALA A 385 -7.83 -2.10 -13.70
N GLU A 386 -8.62 -2.56 -14.67
CA GLU A 386 -8.45 -2.14 -16.06
C GLU A 386 -8.92 -0.70 -16.29
N TYR A 387 -9.91 -0.28 -15.51
CA TYR A 387 -10.44 1.06 -15.54
C TYR A 387 -9.72 1.98 -14.57
N HIS A 388 -9.10 3.03 -15.09
CA HIS A 388 -8.44 4.07 -14.31
C HIS A 388 -8.96 5.45 -14.68
N ASN A 389 -9.29 6.25 -13.68
CA ASN A 389 -9.59 7.67 -13.86
C ASN A 389 -8.83 8.49 -12.80
N ASN A 390 -7.66 8.99 -13.20
CA ASN A 390 -6.80 9.78 -12.31
C ASN A 390 -7.48 11.06 -11.80
N LYS A 391 -8.42 11.63 -12.57
CA LYS A 391 -9.19 12.80 -12.16
C LYS A 391 -10.07 12.48 -10.95
N ILE A 392 -10.75 11.34 -10.97
CA ILE A 392 -11.56 10.87 -9.84
C ILE A 392 -10.70 10.62 -8.60
N LEU A 393 -9.51 10.01 -8.76
CA LEU A 393 -8.60 9.77 -7.62
C LEU A 393 -8.19 11.08 -6.93
N VAL A 394 -7.85 12.12 -7.70
CA VAL A 394 -7.49 13.42 -7.09
C VAL A 394 -8.69 14.21 -6.58
N GLU A 395 -9.86 14.10 -7.19
CA GLU A 395 -11.10 14.68 -6.66
C GLU A 395 -11.45 14.07 -5.30
N CYS A 396 -11.29 12.76 -5.15
CA CYS A 396 -11.52 12.04 -3.90
C CYS A 396 -10.51 12.37 -2.78
N LEU A 397 -9.41 13.11 -3.05
CA LEU A 397 -8.55 13.66 -1.99
C LEU A 397 -9.28 14.67 -1.10
N GLY A 398 -10.42 15.21 -1.57
CA GLY A 398 -11.31 16.06 -0.78
C GLY A 398 -12.27 15.30 0.14
N LEU A 399 -12.35 13.96 0.03
CA LEU A 399 -13.20 13.16 0.91
C LEU A 399 -12.69 13.21 2.36
N PRO A 400 -13.62 13.16 3.34
CA PRO A 400 -13.26 13.16 4.75
C PRO A 400 -12.46 11.91 5.13
N GLY A 401 -11.50 12.09 6.03
CA GLY A 401 -10.73 11.00 6.59
C GLY A 401 -9.27 10.94 6.12
N THR A 402 -8.38 10.93 7.11
CA THR A 402 -6.92 10.87 6.87
C THR A 402 -6.50 9.55 6.24
N ARG A 403 -7.25 8.47 6.48
CA ARG A 403 -6.95 7.13 5.98
C ARG A 403 -7.21 7.01 4.47
N ILE A 404 -8.36 7.54 3.99
CA ILE A 404 -8.65 7.61 2.54
C ILE A 404 -7.56 8.41 1.83
N ARG A 405 -7.28 9.63 2.34
CA ARG A 405 -6.30 10.52 1.74
C ARG A 405 -4.91 9.89 1.67
N ARG A 406 -4.49 9.19 2.74
CA ARG A 406 -3.22 8.47 2.74
C ARG A 406 -3.20 7.37 1.67
N GLY A 407 -4.23 6.52 1.61
CA GLY A 407 -4.34 5.45 0.61
C GLY A 407 -4.34 5.98 -0.83
N LEU A 408 -5.05 7.11 -1.06
CA LEU A 408 -5.06 7.77 -2.38
C LEU A 408 -3.68 8.29 -2.78
N PHE A 409 -2.92 8.89 -1.86
CA PHE A 409 -1.56 9.34 -2.17
C PHE A 409 -0.63 8.17 -2.46
N GLU A 410 -0.73 7.07 -1.71
CA GLU A 410 0.03 5.85 -1.98
C GLU A 410 -0.29 5.26 -3.37
N LEU A 411 -1.57 5.31 -3.78
CA LEU A 411 -1.99 4.92 -5.13
C LEU A 411 -1.44 5.85 -6.20
N LEU A 412 -1.60 7.16 -6.04
CA LEU A 412 -1.12 8.16 -6.99
C LEU A 412 0.40 8.13 -7.18
N GLU A 413 1.16 7.75 -6.15
CA GLU A 413 2.63 7.55 -6.24
C GLU A 413 3.00 6.32 -7.09
N THR A 414 2.10 5.36 -7.24
CA THR A 414 2.34 4.11 -8.02
C THR A 414 1.74 4.13 -9.40
N LEU A 415 0.76 4.99 -9.66
CA LEU A 415 0.06 5.12 -10.93
C LEU A 415 0.71 6.19 -11.82
N ASP A 416 0.58 6.04 -13.15
CA ASP A 416 1.02 7.07 -14.08
C ASP A 416 -0.04 8.18 -14.18
N ILE A 417 0.26 9.34 -13.59
CA ILE A 417 -0.64 10.52 -13.59
C ILE A 417 -0.31 11.54 -14.68
N LYS A 418 0.40 11.15 -15.75
CA LYS A 418 0.85 12.09 -16.79
C LYS A 418 -0.30 12.82 -17.50
N GLU A 419 -1.43 12.16 -17.66
CA GLU A 419 -2.62 12.73 -18.33
C GLU A 419 -3.43 13.68 -17.44
N LEU A 420 -3.12 13.75 -16.14
CA LEU A 420 -3.85 14.63 -15.22
C LEU A 420 -3.50 16.10 -15.49
N ASP A 421 -4.51 16.94 -15.67
CA ASP A 421 -4.34 18.41 -15.65
C ASP A 421 -4.12 18.90 -14.22
N VAL A 422 -2.87 18.79 -13.77
CA VAL A 422 -2.44 19.16 -12.42
C VAL A 422 -2.63 20.65 -12.17
N PHE A 423 -2.54 21.49 -13.21
CA PHE A 423 -2.75 22.93 -13.07
C PHE A 423 -4.20 23.25 -12.71
N MET A 424 -5.15 22.67 -13.45
CA MET A 424 -6.59 22.86 -13.16
C MET A 424 -6.96 22.29 -11.78
N PHE A 425 -6.43 21.12 -11.41
CA PHE A 425 -6.61 20.57 -10.06
C PHE A 425 -6.11 21.55 -8.99
N ALA A 426 -4.87 22.03 -9.13
CA ALA A 426 -4.26 22.96 -8.17
C ALA A 426 -5.05 24.26 -8.08
N LYS A 427 -5.45 24.84 -9.22
CA LYS A 427 -6.25 26.07 -9.27
C LYS A 427 -7.58 25.91 -8.55
N ASN A 428 -8.32 24.84 -8.81
CA ASN A 428 -9.60 24.58 -8.15
C ASN A 428 -9.44 24.44 -6.63
N ASN A 429 -8.36 23.80 -6.18
CA ASN A 429 -8.08 23.67 -4.74
C ASN A 429 -7.60 25.00 -4.12
N VAL A 430 -6.90 25.85 -4.86
CA VAL A 430 -6.57 27.22 -4.41
C VAL A 430 -7.84 28.03 -4.20
N ASP A 431 -8.79 27.97 -5.12
CA ASP A 431 -10.08 28.64 -4.98
C ASP A 431 -10.85 28.13 -3.74
N LYS A 432 -10.82 26.82 -3.46
CA LYS A 432 -11.34 26.23 -2.22
C LYS A 432 -10.62 26.77 -0.96
N CYS A 433 -9.29 26.89 -0.98
CA CYS A 433 -8.55 27.48 0.14
C CYS A 433 -9.02 28.89 0.46
N TYR A 434 -9.22 29.73 -0.55
CA TYR A 434 -9.73 31.08 -0.36
C TYR A 434 -11.20 31.09 0.09
N ALA A 435 -12.02 30.15 -0.38
CA ALA A 435 -13.39 29.99 0.10
C ALA A 435 -13.41 29.67 1.61
N TYR A 436 -12.59 28.71 2.07
CA TYR A 436 -12.47 28.40 3.51
C TYR A 436 -11.96 29.60 4.33
N LEU A 437 -11.01 30.38 3.82
CA LEU A 437 -10.59 31.61 4.48
C LEU A 437 -11.74 32.64 4.57
N ALA A 438 -12.51 32.81 3.49
CA ALA A 438 -13.65 33.72 3.46
C ALA A 438 -14.73 33.25 4.46
N MET A 439 -15.06 31.95 4.50
CA MET A 439 -15.97 31.35 5.48
C MET A 439 -15.50 31.63 6.92
N SER A 440 -14.23 31.40 7.23
CA SER A 440 -13.66 31.62 8.57
C SER A 440 -13.75 33.10 8.99
N GLN A 441 -13.50 34.04 8.08
CA GLN A 441 -13.61 35.49 8.37
C GLN A 441 -15.07 35.97 8.48
N ASN A 442 -15.98 35.33 7.74
CA ASN A 442 -17.41 35.63 7.86
C ASN A 442 -17.93 35.20 9.23
N LEU A 443 -17.64 33.97 9.67
CA LEU A 443 -18.05 33.45 10.97
C LEU A 443 -17.46 34.21 12.15
N LYS A 444 -16.27 34.80 12.05
CA LYS A 444 -15.70 35.66 13.11
C LYS A 444 -16.52 36.88 13.47
N LYS A 445 -17.51 37.26 12.65
CA LYS A 445 -18.43 38.37 12.92
C LYS A 445 -19.56 37.97 13.87
N LEU A 446 -19.81 36.67 14.02
CA LEU A 446 -20.82 36.12 14.92
C LEU A 446 -20.42 36.29 16.40
N PRO A 447 -21.40 36.26 17.34
CA PRO A 447 -21.11 36.27 18.77
C PRO A 447 -20.12 35.16 19.17
N LYS A 448 -19.12 35.50 19.98
CA LYS A 448 -18.08 34.58 20.40
C LYS A 448 -18.65 33.41 21.22
N GLY A 449 -18.30 32.18 20.83
CA GLY A 449 -18.68 30.94 21.49
C GLY A 449 -17.62 29.88 21.36
N LYS A 450 -17.73 28.81 22.17
CA LYS A 450 -16.77 27.68 22.09
C LYS A 450 -16.94 26.90 20.80
N MET A 451 -18.17 26.65 20.39
CA MET A 451 -18.47 25.94 19.14
C MET A 451 -18.07 26.76 17.93
N LEU A 452 -18.33 28.06 17.93
CA LEU A 452 -17.87 28.93 16.85
C LEU A 452 -16.35 28.84 16.64
N ASN A 453 -15.57 28.85 17.71
CA ASN A 453 -14.12 28.72 17.61
C ASN A 453 -13.70 27.36 17.01
N LEU A 454 -14.33 26.24 17.43
CA LEU A 454 -14.09 24.92 16.89
C LEU A 454 -14.43 24.83 15.40
N VAL A 455 -15.57 25.40 14.99
CA VAL A 455 -15.97 25.46 13.57
C VAL A 455 -14.96 26.26 12.75
N ILE A 456 -14.50 27.40 13.26
CA ILE A 456 -13.47 28.22 12.59
C ILE A 456 -12.15 27.45 12.47
N GLU A 457 -11.70 26.75 13.52
CA GLU A 457 -10.49 25.93 13.49
C GLU A 457 -10.63 24.78 12.49
N HIS A 458 -11.78 24.11 12.46
CA HIS A 458 -12.07 23.05 11.51
C HIS A 458 -11.98 23.55 10.05
N ILE A 459 -12.64 24.67 9.74
CA ILE A 459 -12.59 25.29 8.41
C ILE A 459 -11.15 25.66 8.01
N LEU A 460 -10.36 26.19 8.94
CA LEU A 460 -8.94 26.49 8.69
C LEU A 460 -8.12 25.23 8.48
N GLN A 461 -8.44 24.13 9.17
CA GLN A 461 -7.83 22.83 8.94
C GLN A 461 -8.16 22.28 7.55
N GLN A 462 -9.39 22.44 7.06
CA GLN A 462 -9.76 22.07 5.69
C GLN A 462 -8.95 22.86 4.65
N LYS A 463 -8.71 24.14 4.90
CA LYS A 463 -7.81 24.95 4.05
C LYS A 463 -6.40 24.37 4.00
N GLU A 464 -5.80 23.98 5.16
CA GLU A 464 -4.46 23.38 5.19
C GLU A 464 -4.42 22.04 4.45
N ILE A 465 -5.47 21.22 4.58
CA ILE A 465 -5.61 19.96 3.86
C ILE A 465 -5.62 20.19 2.35
N CYS A 466 -6.39 21.17 1.86
CA CYS A 466 -6.42 21.51 0.44
C CYS A 466 -5.04 21.95 -0.07
N LEU A 467 -4.35 22.78 0.70
CA LEU A 467 -3.00 23.25 0.36
C LEU A 467 -1.98 22.10 0.32
N GLU A 468 -2.02 21.22 1.32
CA GLU A 468 -1.18 20.01 1.34
C GLU A 468 -1.47 19.12 0.12
N ASN A 469 -2.74 18.91 -0.23
CA ASN A 469 -3.12 18.12 -1.39
C ASN A 469 -2.53 18.67 -2.70
N ILE A 470 -2.60 20.01 -2.91
CA ILE A 470 -1.99 20.67 -4.07
C ILE A 470 -0.51 20.33 -4.15
N LEU A 471 0.22 20.57 -3.06
CA LEU A 471 1.68 20.43 -3.04
C LEU A 471 2.11 18.98 -3.21
N ARG A 472 1.37 18.02 -2.62
CA ARG A 472 1.66 16.59 -2.76
C ARG A 472 1.39 16.06 -4.16
N VAL A 473 0.28 16.47 -4.80
CA VAL A 473 -0.03 16.07 -6.19
C VAL A 473 1.02 16.62 -7.15
N LEU A 474 1.43 17.89 -6.96
CA LEU A 474 2.52 18.47 -7.73
C LEU A 474 3.86 17.73 -7.51
N ALA A 475 4.13 17.30 -6.28
CA ALA A 475 5.34 16.56 -5.94
C ALA A 475 5.39 15.15 -6.54
N ILE A 476 4.25 14.49 -6.69
CA ILE A 476 4.16 13.17 -7.37
C ILE A 476 4.50 13.31 -8.85
N ARG A 477 4.05 14.39 -9.50
CA ARG A 477 4.34 14.63 -10.91
C ARG A 477 5.78 15.08 -11.18
N ASP A 478 6.43 15.67 -10.20
CA ASP A 478 7.80 16.19 -10.34
C ASP A 478 8.84 15.07 -10.28
N GLN A 479 9.38 14.68 -11.43
CA GLN A 479 10.44 13.67 -11.54
C GLN A 479 11.79 14.14 -10.98
N THR A 480 12.00 15.44 -10.77
CA THR A 480 13.26 15.99 -10.25
C THR A 480 13.39 15.85 -8.73
N GLY A 481 12.31 15.61 -8.03
CA GLY A 481 12.23 15.53 -6.58
C GLY A 481 12.37 16.88 -5.84
N ARG A 482 12.51 17.99 -6.57
CA ARG A 482 12.62 19.34 -6.00
C ARG A 482 11.31 19.74 -5.33
N MET A 483 10.18 19.45 -5.96
CA MET A 483 8.85 19.74 -5.41
C MET A 483 8.59 18.98 -4.10
N LYS A 484 9.04 17.71 -4.01
CA LYS A 484 8.97 16.92 -2.78
C LYS A 484 9.78 17.54 -1.65
N THR A 485 10.93 18.11 -1.98
CA THR A 485 11.79 18.82 -1.02
C THR A 485 11.14 20.11 -0.54
N ALA A 486 10.57 20.92 -1.44
CA ALA A 486 9.84 22.14 -1.13
C ALA A 486 8.61 21.84 -0.24
N TRP A 487 7.78 20.86 -0.62
CA TRP A 487 6.64 20.47 0.19
C TRP A 487 7.02 20.08 1.62
N ARG A 488 8.04 19.24 1.81
CA ARG A 488 8.50 18.85 3.15
C ARG A 488 9.02 20.04 3.97
N GLY A 489 9.72 20.97 3.32
CA GLY A 489 10.25 22.16 3.95
C GLY A 489 9.16 23.12 4.45
N LEU A 490 8.05 23.26 3.74
CA LEU A 490 6.94 24.14 4.13
C LEU A 490 6.29 23.74 5.45
N PHE A 491 6.19 22.44 5.72
CA PHE A 491 5.61 21.89 6.95
C PHE A 491 6.65 21.67 8.06
N SER A 492 7.88 22.16 7.86
CA SER A 492 8.92 22.12 8.90
C SER A 492 8.61 23.14 10.01
N PRO A 493 8.88 22.81 11.29
CA PRO A 493 8.81 23.77 12.38
C PRO A 493 9.88 24.87 12.28
N ASP A 494 10.95 24.64 11.51
CA ASP A 494 12.06 25.60 11.31
C ASP A 494 11.65 26.68 10.29
N THR A 495 11.67 27.95 10.72
CA THR A 495 11.32 29.13 9.90
C THR A 495 12.26 29.31 8.70
N ARG A 496 13.55 28.97 8.83
CA ARG A 496 14.51 29.03 7.71
C ARG A 496 14.18 27.99 6.64
N GLN A 497 13.84 26.77 7.07
CA GLN A 497 13.46 25.72 6.13
C GLN A 497 12.18 26.11 5.38
N ARG A 498 11.21 26.73 6.05
CA ARG A 498 10.00 27.24 5.40
C ARG A 498 10.30 28.34 4.38
N ALA A 499 11.12 29.32 4.74
CA ALA A 499 11.51 30.39 3.82
C ALA A 499 12.24 29.84 2.57
N ASN A 500 13.22 28.94 2.77
CA ASN A 500 13.92 28.29 1.67
C ASN A 500 12.97 27.45 0.79
N ALA A 501 11.96 26.82 1.40
CA ALA A 501 10.96 26.05 0.66
C ALA A 501 10.07 26.95 -0.21
N ILE A 502 9.69 28.12 0.27
CA ILE A 502 8.91 29.10 -0.50
C ILE A 502 9.73 29.64 -1.67
N GLU A 503 11.01 29.96 -1.44
CA GLU A 503 11.93 30.37 -2.51
C GLU A 503 12.08 29.27 -3.57
N LEU A 504 12.25 28.01 -3.14
CA LEU A 504 12.32 26.87 -4.05
C LEU A 504 11.02 26.70 -4.85
N LEU A 505 9.85 26.90 -4.22
CA LEU A 505 8.56 26.84 -4.93
C LEU A 505 8.44 27.91 -6.01
N SER A 506 8.98 29.13 -5.77
CA SER A 506 8.96 30.20 -6.77
C SER A 506 9.73 29.83 -8.04
N ASP A 507 10.78 29.00 -7.89
CA ASP A 507 11.64 28.58 -9.01
C ASP A 507 11.07 27.41 -9.82
N ILE A 508 10.26 26.54 -9.19
CA ILE A 508 9.84 25.25 -9.81
C ILE A 508 8.37 25.21 -10.20
N MET A 509 7.55 26.10 -9.64
CA MET A 509 6.09 26.11 -9.89
C MET A 509 5.72 27.07 -11.01
N ASP A 510 4.60 26.81 -11.70
CA ASP A 510 4.01 27.80 -12.63
C ASP A 510 3.79 29.12 -11.88
N HIS A 511 4.23 30.23 -12.49
CA HIS A 511 4.25 31.53 -11.85
C HIS A 511 2.86 32.05 -11.45
N ARG A 512 1.81 31.73 -12.24
CA ARG A 512 0.41 32.09 -11.92
C ARG A 512 -0.07 31.33 -10.70
N LEU A 513 0.25 30.02 -10.62
CA LEU A 513 -0.14 29.18 -9.50
C LEU A 513 0.64 29.57 -8.22
N PHE A 514 1.94 29.85 -8.36
CA PHE A 514 2.75 30.32 -7.23
C PHE A 514 2.20 31.64 -6.65
N ASN A 515 1.90 32.62 -7.50
CA ASN A 515 1.33 33.91 -7.05
C ASN A 515 -0.03 33.74 -6.37
N ALA A 516 -0.81 32.73 -6.76
CA ALA A 516 -2.08 32.44 -6.12
C ALA A 516 -1.94 31.72 -4.76
N ILE A 517 -0.88 30.93 -4.58
CA ILE A 517 -0.60 30.19 -3.34
C ILE A 517 0.18 31.05 -2.33
N LEU A 518 1.04 31.94 -2.79
CA LEU A 518 1.93 32.74 -1.93
C LEU A 518 1.21 33.46 -0.79
N PRO A 519 0.08 34.15 -0.99
CA PRO A 519 -0.64 34.79 0.10
C PRO A 519 -1.20 33.78 1.14
N LEU A 520 -1.47 32.54 0.73
CA LEU A 520 -1.90 31.48 1.65
C LEU A 520 -0.78 31.00 2.56
N LEU A 521 0.50 31.16 2.14
CA LEU A 521 1.69 30.71 2.85
C LEU A 521 2.30 31.79 3.74
N GLU A 522 2.38 33.04 3.26
CA GLU A 522 3.17 34.11 3.88
C GLU A 522 2.35 35.16 4.60
N SER A 523 1.05 35.31 4.28
CA SER A 523 0.27 36.39 4.90
C SER A 523 0.14 36.22 6.43
N PRO A 524 0.39 37.26 7.21
CA PRO A 524 0.40 37.18 8.68
C PRO A 524 -0.98 36.93 9.28
N SER A 525 -2.05 37.12 8.50
CA SER A 525 -3.42 36.83 8.93
C SER A 525 -4.30 36.38 7.77
N PRO A 526 -5.36 35.59 8.04
CA PRO A 526 -6.34 35.19 7.05
C PRO A 526 -7.02 36.38 6.33
N ALA A 527 -7.21 37.51 7.02
CA ALA A 527 -7.75 38.70 6.41
C ALA A 527 -6.83 39.34 5.37
N MET A 528 -5.52 39.39 5.64
CA MET A 528 -4.54 39.89 4.68
C MET A 528 -4.40 38.93 3.48
N ALA A 529 -4.37 37.62 3.72
CA ALA A 529 -4.37 36.63 2.65
C ALA A 529 -5.57 36.82 1.67
N LEU A 530 -6.75 37.10 2.19
CA LEU A 530 -7.93 37.40 1.37
C LEU A 530 -7.79 38.69 0.56
N ILE A 531 -7.20 39.75 1.14
CA ILE A 531 -6.97 41.03 0.42
C ILE A 531 -6.02 40.83 -0.76
N GLU A 532 -4.91 40.14 -0.53
CA GLU A 532 -3.93 39.84 -1.56
C GLU A 532 -4.46 38.84 -2.58
N GLY A 533 -5.19 37.82 -2.11
CA GLY A 533 -5.79 36.76 -2.93
C GLY A 533 -6.87 37.25 -3.90
N LYS A 534 -7.54 38.37 -3.64
CA LYS A 534 -8.55 38.98 -4.54
C LYS A 534 -8.02 39.26 -5.95
N LYS A 535 -6.69 39.39 -6.11
CA LYS A 535 -6.05 39.68 -7.39
C LYS A 535 -5.84 38.43 -8.25
N VAL A 536 -5.86 37.25 -7.64
CA VAL A 536 -5.38 36.00 -8.26
C VAL A 536 -6.35 34.83 -8.14
N ALA A 537 -7.39 34.93 -7.31
CA ALA A 537 -8.37 33.88 -7.06
C ALA A 537 -9.80 34.42 -6.98
N VAL A 538 -10.77 33.55 -7.25
CA VAL A 538 -12.19 33.84 -7.09
C VAL A 538 -12.58 33.64 -5.63
N ILE A 539 -12.86 34.72 -4.92
CA ILE A 539 -13.23 34.68 -3.50
C ILE A 539 -14.75 34.87 -3.37
N PRO A 540 -15.46 33.88 -2.83
CA PRO A 540 -16.90 34.00 -2.61
C PRO A 540 -17.19 35.08 -1.56
N LYS A 541 -18.31 35.79 -1.74
CA LYS A 541 -18.83 36.74 -0.78
C LYS A 541 -19.98 36.06 -0.07
N PHE A 542 -19.93 36.04 1.23
CA PHE A 542 -20.99 35.49 2.08
C PHE A 542 -21.80 36.62 2.73
N ASP A 543 -23.05 36.33 3.07
CA ASP A 543 -23.93 37.25 3.81
C ASP A 543 -23.28 37.65 5.15
N PRO A 544 -23.52 38.87 5.64
CA PRO A 544 -22.94 39.34 6.91
C PRO A 544 -23.40 38.56 8.14
N GLU A 545 -24.56 37.90 8.05
CA GLU A 545 -25.21 37.17 9.16
C GLU A 545 -24.67 35.72 9.27
N GLY A 546 -23.87 35.24 8.29
CA GLY A 546 -23.28 33.89 8.30
C GLY A 546 -24.22 32.75 7.89
N LYS A 547 -25.43 33.05 7.43
CA LYS A 547 -26.47 32.08 7.05
C LYS A 547 -26.06 31.25 5.84
N GLU A 548 -25.40 31.86 4.84
CA GLU A 548 -24.87 31.12 3.67
C GLU A 548 -23.75 30.16 4.07
N VAL A 549 -22.84 30.54 4.97
CA VAL A 549 -21.78 29.66 5.46
C VAL A 549 -22.39 28.51 6.26
N PHE A 550 -23.38 28.80 7.08
CA PHE A 550 -24.13 27.79 7.83
C PHE A 550 -24.80 26.77 6.87
N SER A 551 -25.51 27.25 5.85
CA SER A 551 -26.13 26.38 4.83
C SER A 551 -25.10 25.54 4.08
N ASN A 552 -23.94 26.10 3.76
CA ASN A 552 -22.85 25.34 3.10
C ASN A 552 -22.30 24.22 4.00
N LEU A 553 -22.20 24.44 5.32
CA LEU A 553 -21.80 23.38 6.25
C LEU A 553 -22.85 22.27 6.32
N LEU A 554 -24.13 22.61 6.34
CA LEU A 554 -25.23 21.64 6.40
C LEU A 554 -25.39 20.83 5.10
N SER A 555 -25.05 21.40 3.95
CA SER A 555 -25.13 20.75 2.63
C SER A 555 -23.83 20.02 2.24
N SER A 556 -22.83 19.99 3.13
CA SER A 556 -21.56 19.28 2.87
C SER A 556 -21.75 17.77 2.81
N GLU A 557 -21.01 17.12 1.92
CA GLU A 557 -20.90 15.66 1.90
C GLU A 557 -20.08 15.12 3.11
N ASP A 558 -19.34 16.01 3.80
CA ASP A 558 -18.62 15.65 5.02
C ASP A 558 -19.56 15.76 6.23
N TRP A 559 -19.90 14.61 6.82
CA TRP A 559 -20.73 14.55 8.02
C TRP A 559 -20.16 15.37 9.20
N VAL A 560 -18.82 15.60 9.23
CA VAL A 560 -18.18 16.44 10.25
C VAL A 560 -18.60 17.89 10.07
N ASP A 561 -18.62 18.40 8.84
CA ASP A 561 -19.10 19.74 8.52
C ASP A 561 -20.56 19.91 8.94
N VAL A 562 -21.40 18.91 8.63
CA VAL A 562 -22.84 18.92 8.99
C VAL A 562 -23.02 18.98 10.51
N ILE A 563 -22.30 18.14 11.26
CA ILE A 563 -22.37 18.16 12.73
C ILE A 563 -21.82 19.47 13.30
N MET A 564 -20.75 20.02 12.74
CA MET A 564 -20.21 21.33 13.14
C MET A 564 -21.23 22.44 12.89
N GLY A 565 -21.89 22.43 11.74
CA GLY A 565 -22.99 23.34 11.42
C GLY A 565 -24.15 23.23 12.42
N LEU A 566 -24.66 21.99 12.63
CA LEU A 566 -25.73 21.75 13.60
C LEU A 566 -25.35 22.18 15.03
N SER A 567 -24.10 21.96 15.43
CA SER A 567 -23.60 22.36 16.74
C SER A 567 -23.51 23.89 16.88
N LEU A 568 -23.18 24.59 15.79
CA LEU A 568 -23.09 26.04 15.77
C LEU A 568 -24.48 26.70 15.98
N SER A 569 -25.57 26.06 15.52
CA SER A 569 -26.95 26.57 15.68
C SER A 569 -27.36 26.72 17.15
N TYR A 570 -26.82 25.92 18.06
CA TYR A 570 -27.13 26.02 19.49
C TYR A 570 -26.53 27.28 20.17
N GLU A 571 -25.37 27.74 19.69
CA GLU A 571 -24.77 29.00 20.17
C GLU A 571 -25.31 30.22 19.44
N ASN A 572 -25.77 30.04 18.18
CA ASN A 572 -26.24 31.13 17.31
C ASN A 572 -27.59 30.75 16.66
N PRO A 573 -28.71 30.83 17.41
CA PRO A 573 -30.04 30.44 16.91
C PRO A 573 -30.54 31.28 15.71
N SER A 574 -30.02 32.49 15.53
CA SER A 574 -30.35 33.32 14.36
C SER A 574 -29.97 32.73 13.02
N LEU A 575 -29.02 31.78 13.00
CA LEU A 575 -28.60 31.07 11.78
C LEU A 575 -29.67 30.10 11.25
N VAL A 576 -30.55 29.63 12.13
CA VAL A 576 -31.58 28.64 11.80
C VAL A 576 -32.80 29.29 11.14
N GLU A 577 -33.01 30.60 11.35
CA GLU A 577 -34.16 31.28 10.81
C GLU A 577 -34.24 31.22 9.29
N GLY A 578 -35.29 30.55 8.77
CA GLY A 578 -35.53 30.40 7.35
C GLY A 578 -34.75 29.26 6.68
N ASN A 579 -33.98 28.40 7.42
CA ASN A 579 -33.25 27.30 6.86
C ASN A 579 -34.07 26.00 6.92
N GLU A 580 -34.59 25.56 5.76
CA GLU A 580 -35.38 24.32 5.65
C GLU A 580 -34.54 23.07 5.82
N LEU A 581 -33.31 23.06 5.32
CA LEU A 581 -32.35 21.93 5.42
C LEU A 581 -32.05 21.62 6.89
N PHE A 582 -31.92 22.65 7.75
CA PHE A 582 -31.72 22.44 9.18
C PHE A 582 -32.89 21.68 9.81
N LYS A 583 -34.13 22.01 9.43
CA LYS A 583 -35.35 21.37 9.97
C LYS A 583 -35.37 19.87 9.60
N GLU A 584 -35.04 19.54 8.37
CA GLU A 584 -34.96 18.16 7.90
C GLU A 584 -33.87 17.35 8.62
N LEU A 585 -32.68 17.93 8.77
CA LEU A 585 -31.56 17.27 9.46
C LEU A 585 -31.80 17.15 10.98
N GLU A 586 -32.45 18.13 11.61
CA GLU A 586 -32.80 18.07 13.05
C GLU A 586 -33.81 16.94 13.35
N ILE A 587 -34.69 16.63 12.41
CA ILE A 587 -35.64 15.53 12.53
C ILE A 587 -34.92 14.19 12.37
N SER A 588 -33.95 14.09 11.46
CA SER A 588 -33.25 12.86 11.12
C SER A 588 -32.16 12.47 12.14
N ILE A 589 -31.56 13.43 12.83
CA ILE A 589 -30.48 13.20 13.80
C ILE A 589 -30.99 13.15 15.22
N ASN A 590 -30.76 12.04 15.92
CA ASN A 590 -31.15 11.89 17.31
C ASN A 590 -30.42 12.93 18.20
N LYS A 591 -31.20 13.81 18.89
CA LYS A 591 -30.67 14.88 19.77
C LYS A 591 -29.66 14.41 20.82
N ASN A 592 -29.72 13.14 21.23
CA ASN A 592 -28.78 12.56 22.20
C ASN A 592 -27.40 12.32 21.57
N ILE A 593 -27.34 11.89 20.30
CA ILE A 593 -26.07 11.70 19.57
C ILE A 593 -25.38 13.04 19.39
N LEU A 594 -26.13 14.08 19.03
CA LEU A 594 -25.60 15.42 18.85
C LEU A 594 -25.02 16.00 20.15
N LYS A 595 -25.69 15.77 21.30
CA LYS A 595 -25.19 16.16 22.63
C LYS A 595 -23.93 15.38 23.02
N GLU A 596 -23.86 14.09 22.73
CA GLU A 596 -22.66 13.29 23.03
C GLU A 596 -21.47 13.74 22.17
N VAL A 597 -21.67 13.98 20.88
CA VAL A 597 -20.62 14.50 19.99
C VAL A 597 -20.15 15.88 20.46
N GLN A 598 -21.06 16.78 20.83
CA GLN A 598 -20.73 18.09 21.40
C GLN A 598 -19.90 17.95 22.67
N MET A 599 -20.28 17.06 23.60
CA MET A 599 -19.54 16.85 24.84
C MET A 599 -18.14 16.26 24.58
N ILE A 600 -18.01 15.38 23.59
CA ILE A 600 -16.71 14.80 23.20
C ILE A 600 -15.81 15.86 22.57
N LEU A 601 -16.33 16.67 21.67
CA LEU A 601 -15.60 17.77 21.02
C LEU A 601 -15.17 18.85 22.03
N MET A 602 -16.05 19.18 23.00
CA MET A 602 -15.73 20.17 24.03
C MET A 602 -14.74 19.67 25.10
N LYS A 603 -14.74 18.35 25.42
CA LYS A 603 -13.82 17.77 26.42
C LYS A 603 -12.41 17.54 25.90
N ASN A 604 -12.25 17.21 24.64
CA ASN A 604 -10.97 16.65 24.18
C ASN A 604 -10.11 17.61 23.36
N GLY A 605 -10.64 18.69 22.80
CA GLY A 605 -9.85 19.60 21.94
C GLY A 605 -9.00 18.91 20.86
N GLN A 606 -9.15 17.59 20.72
CA GLN A 606 -8.46 16.71 19.78
C GLN A 606 -9.42 15.60 19.35
N ALA A 607 -9.35 15.21 18.08
CA ALA A 607 -10.09 14.07 17.56
C ALA A 607 -9.84 12.79 18.39
N PRO A 608 -10.87 12.00 18.68
CA PRO A 608 -10.74 10.81 19.53
C PRO A 608 -9.76 9.80 18.93
N LYS A 609 -8.77 9.40 19.70
CA LYS A 609 -7.76 8.40 19.33
C LYS A 609 -8.31 6.96 19.19
N ASN A 610 -9.60 6.74 19.47
CA ASN A 610 -10.18 5.38 19.40
C ASN A 610 -11.69 5.42 19.14
N PRO A 611 -12.17 5.01 17.95
CA PRO A 611 -13.59 5.00 17.59
C PRO A 611 -14.37 3.76 18.10
N GLN A 612 -13.82 2.95 19.00
CA GLN A 612 -14.38 1.63 19.38
C GLN A 612 -15.64 1.63 20.27
N LYS A 613 -16.32 2.74 20.51
CA LYS A 613 -17.53 2.75 21.37
C LYS A 613 -18.71 3.58 20.85
N ILE A 614 -18.85 3.73 19.56
CA ILE A 614 -20.13 4.21 19.02
C ILE A 614 -20.86 2.99 18.48
N LYS A 615 -21.81 2.45 19.23
CA LYS A 615 -22.74 1.45 18.72
C LYS A 615 -23.45 2.03 17.51
N SER A 616 -23.30 1.37 16.37
CA SER A 616 -23.99 1.65 15.12
C SER A 616 -25.50 1.63 15.35
N THR A 617 -26.11 2.77 15.34
CA THR A 617 -27.52 2.92 15.04
C THR A 617 -27.59 3.67 13.71
N GLU A 618 -28.11 2.97 12.73
CA GLU A 618 -28.39 3.30 11.36
C GLU A 618 -28.42 4.79 11.04
N ILE A 619 -27.38 5.27 10.32
CA ILE A 619 -27.45 6.47 9.52
C ILE A 619 -27.66 6.00 8.08
N PRO A 620 -28.81 6.25 7.45
CA PRO A 620 -28.97 5.92 6.05
C PRO A 620 -28.05 6.83 5.24
N LEU A 621 -27.04 6.22 4.62
CA LEU A 621 -26.28 6.86 3.56
C LEU A 621 -27.16 6.84 2.32
N GLY A 622 -27.73 7.98 1.96
CA GLY A 622 -28.37 8.24 0.68
C GLY A 622 -27.37 8.22 -0.47
#